data_b63846dc863056ea4db08d1cbeb0b4d4
#
_entry.id   b63846dc863056ea4db08d1cbeb0b4d4
#
_cell.length_a   1.000
_cell.length_b   1.000
_cell.length_c   1.000
_cell.angle_alpha   90.00
_cell.angle_beta   90.00
_cell.angle_gamma   90.00
#
_symmetry.space_group_name_H-M   'P 1'
#
loop_
_entity.id
_entity.type
_entity.pdbx_description
1 polymer ?
#
loop_
_entity_poly.entity_id
_entity_poly.type
_entity_poly.pdbx_seq_one_letter_code
_entity_poly.pdbx_strand_id
1 'polypeptide(L)'
;MYDSPELALVAEQLGLGHPFGQPLHTLLGALVAHLPGVDSLVALNGLSALAGALTVIPATSFAEALLRPDSECPEGDTRLVAPTIALLGVHPALWEPSTRIEVYPLACFFALWAAARFVHAVFERDPSWRPYLATGLALGLSASANVACALGVAFAMTPRLLMGAFRKEIPRGSVGWVTLGGLLGLLTYAYVFVVAGRQDVLVWGAPTTAASILHYFTAADFSYKAVQSWSEWWTHMVSLLRWSLSNGLVAIWLGGFAGFALYARKRGLGRFFFNATLLFFLAFIARNGVFAPDVLDYAGYLAIPTWVGAAGAGLFVAYLGARNAWGAAAAVSAILILVLVAPPAPHTRTRHLDAFTEDIAREALQAVPLDGIVIVAHDHWVAPMLYLQERRRVRPDVVLLPYGLAASGWYWNLLYRRHPDLQLIELRAPGGRDARVRRFLRANPERAVQIERVALATQLGLPTCPSEWLLDVRSRCRPSLDEPALALSAAAALAELGRGSPGTDGLIALVTLHRGHDLYSQGLPRAAISTLLAGVPPVDGMQNIDLSEIPKRIEPAMHPPPVYAPHVALGDAAQNLHYASIIARTTGSALLERQLSSLSDALGPVEPKFATIPVSPDNL
;
A
#
# COMPACT_ATOMS: atom_id res chain seq x y z
N MET A 1 1.07 0.04 6.05
CA MET A 1 1.89 1.15 6.55
C MET A 1 2.14 2.23 5.51
N TYR A 2 2.28 1.94 4.24
CA TYR A 2 2.65 2.88 3.17
C TYR A 2 1.96 4.24 3.24
N ASP A 3 0.68 4.32 2.93
CA ASP A 3 -0.08 5.56 2.91
C ASP A 3 -0.70 5.91 4.27
N SER A 4 -0.77 4.95 5.20
CA SER A 4 -1.46 5.15 6.48
C SER A 4 -0.94 6.34 7.30
N PRO A 5 0.38 6.58 7.45
CA PRO A 5 0.85 7.77 8.18
C PRO A 5 0.53 9.09 7.46
N GLU A 6 0.55 9.10 6.12
CA GLU A 6 0.14 10.28 5.35
C GLU A 6 -1.36 10.53 5.50
N LEU A 7 -2.19 9.49 5.35
CA LEU A 7 -3.64 9.57 5.51
C LEU A 7 -4.02 10.04 6.93
N ALA A 8 -3.29 9.56 7.96
CA ALA A 8 -3.46 10.04 9.32
C ALA A 8 -3.11 11.51 9.45
N LEU A 9 -1.95 11.91 8.93
CA LEU A 9 -1.47 13.29 8.99
C LEU A 9 -2.46 14.27 8.34
N VAL A 10 -2.92 13.97 7.13
CA VAL A 10 -3.86 14.86 6.42
C VAL A 10 -5.23 14.89 7.08
N ALA A 11 -5.70 13.78 7.67
CA ALA A 11 -6.95 13.77 8.42
C ALA A 11 -6.85 14.62 9.69
N GLU A 12 -5.79 14.47 10.46
CA GLU A 12 -5.59 15.20 11.71
C GLU A 12 -5.36 16.72 11.53
N GLN A 13 -4.78 17.12 10.40
CA GLN A 13 -4.48 18.52 10.11
C GLN A 13 -5.51 19.17 9.18
N LEU A 14 -6.47 18.42 8.63
CA LEU A 14 -7.30 18.85 7.52
C LEU A 14 -6.42 19.34 6.36
N GLY A 15 -5.44 18.54 5.97
CA GLY A 15 -4.54 18.76 4.86
C GLY A 15 -5.04 18.14 3.56
N LEU A 16 -4.16 17.98 2.58
CA LEU A 16 -4.46 17.33 1.31
C LEU A 16 -3.39 16.27 1.03
N GLY A 17 -3.81 15.01 0.90
CA GLY A 17 -2.95 13.88 0.57
C GLY A 17 -2.58 13.81 -0.91
N HIS A 18 -1.83 12.76 -1.27
CA HIS A 18 -1.45 12.50 -2.65
C HIS A 18 -2.68 12.39 -3.59
N PRO A 19 -2.51 12.57 -4.91
CA PRO A 19 -3.61 12.39 -5.88
C PRO A 19 -4.32 11.02 -5.72
N PHE A 20 -5.64 10.99 -5.63
CA PHE A 20 -6.62 12.05 -5.93
C PHE A 20 -7.17 12.78 -4.67
N GLY A 21 -6.46 12.82 -3.56
CA GLY A 21 -6.77 13.66 -2.39
C GLY A 21 -7.76 13.09 -1.38
N GLN A 22 -8.50 12.09 -1.72
CA GLN A 22 -9.46 11.32 -0.90
C GLN A 22 -10.28 12.18 0.09
N PRO A 23 -10.97 13.25 -0.37
CA PRO A 23 -11.56 14.25 0.53
C PRO A 23 -12.59 13.68 1.50
N LEU A 24 -13.36 12.67 1.10
CA LEU A 24 -14.32 12.05 2.00
C LEU A 24 -13.63 11.33 3.16
N HIS A 25 -12.55 10.61 2.89
CA HIS A 25 -11.75 9.94 3.92
C HIS A 25 -11.12 10.98 4.86
N THR A 26 -10.54 12.05 4.30
CA THR A 26 -9.93 13.13 5.09
C THR A 26 -10.95 13.80 6.02
N LEU A 27 -12.14 14.14 5.52
CA LEU A 27 -13.18 14.81 6.31
C LEU A 27 -13.75 13.92 7.41
N LEU A 28 -14.09 12.66 7.09
CA LEU A 28 -14.54 11.70 8.10
C LEU A 28 -13.42 11.33 9.06
N GLY A 29 -12.22 11.17 8.55
CA GLY A 29 -11.02 10.93 9.34
C GLY A 29 -10.76 12.06 10.34
N ALA A 30 -10.87 13.33 9.90
CA ALA A 30 -10.74 14.47 10.79
C ALA A 30 -11.79 14.44 11.91
N LEU A 31 -13.03 14.09 11.58
CA LEU A 31 -14.10 13.99 12.57
C LEU A 31 -13.76 12.95 13.67
N VAL A 32 -13.29 11.76 13.28
CA VAL A 32 -12.98 10.71 14.26
C VAL A 32 -11.63 10.92 14.96
N ALA A 33 -10.64 11.49 14.28
CA ALA A 33 -9.32 11.76 14.86
C ALA A 33 -9.35 12.79 16.01
N HIS A 34 -10.40 13.64 16.06
CA HIS A 34 -10.59 14.64 17.11
C HIS A 34 -11.59 14.20 18.20
N LEU A 35 -11.96 12.92 18.24
CA LEU A 35 -12.80 12.41 19.32
C LEU A 35 -12.07 12.50 20.67
N PRO A 36 -12.68 13.10 21.70
CA PRO A 36 -12.05 13.27 22.98
C PRO A 36 -11.78 11.92 23.66
N GLY A 37 -10.59 11.75 24.20
CA GLY A 37 -10.20 10.55 24.97
C GLY A 37 -9.84 9.33 24.13
N VAL A 38 -9.79 9.44 22.82
CA VAL A 38 -9.37 8.36 21.90
C VAL A 38 -8.10 8.78 21.17
N ASP A 39 -7.12 7.89 21.09
CA ASP A 39 -5.95 8.12 20.25
C ASP A 39 -6.38 8.23 18.77
N SER A 40 -5.85 9.23 18.07
CA SER A 40 -6.25 9.52 16.70
C SER A 40 -5.98 8.37 15.72
N LEU A 41 -4.87 7.67 15.87
CA LEU A 41 -4.54 6.53 15.01
C LEU A 41 -5.49 5.35 15.25
N VAL A 42 -5.87 5.11 16.51
CA VAL A 42 -6.87 4.10 16.88
C VAL A 42 -8.23 4.46 16.29
N ALA A 43 -8.64 5.73 16.38
CA ALA A 43 -9.91 6.20 15.82
C ALA A 43 -9.95 6.07 14.29
N LEU A 44 -8.87 6.42 13.60
CA LEU A 44 -8.74 6.30 12.14
C LEU A 44 -8.72 4.84 11.67
N ASN A 45 -8.01 3.96 12.37
CA ASN A 45 -8.09 2.52 12.13
C ASN A 45 -9.52 2.00 12.36
N GLY A 46 -10.19 2.49 13.40
CA GLY A 46 -11.59 2.18 13.70
C GLY A 46 -12.54 2.59 12.58
N LEU A 47 -12.29 3.73 11.92
CA LEU A 47 -13.06 4.17 10.75
C LEU A 47 -12.94 3.16 9.59
N SER A 48 -11.72 2.72 9.28
CA SER A 48 -11.47 1.72 8.23
C SER A 48 -12.13 0.38 8.58
N ALA A 49 -11.99 -0.07 9.84
CA ALA A 49 -12.58 -1.33 10.31
C ALA A 49 -14.12 -1.29 10.27
N LEU A 50 -14.71 -0.19 10.70
CA LEU A 50 -16.16 0.01 10.65
C LEU A 50 -16.68 0.01 9.22
N ALA A 51 -16.02 0.74 8.32
CA ALA A 51 -16.38 0.78 6.91
C ALA A 51 -16.29 -0.61 6.25
N GLY A 52 -15.21 -1.37 6.54
CA GLY A 52 -15.03 -2.74 6.07
C GLY A 52 -16.13 -3.67 6.56
N ALA A 53 -16.45 -3.64 7.86
CA ALA A 53 -17.51 -4.44 8.46
C ALA A 53 -18.89 -4.08 7.87
N LEU A 54 -19.19 -2.78 7.75
CA LEU A 54 -20.46 -2.31 7.17
C LEU A 54 -20.61 -2.67 5.70
N THR A 55 -19.53 -2.97 4.97
CA THR A 55 -19.56 -3.36 3.55
C THR A 55 -20.34 -4.69 3.33
N VAL A 56 -20.43 -5.52 4.36
CA VAL A 56 -21.27 -6.75 4.32
C VAL A 56 -22.74 -6.41 4.01
N ILE A 57 -23.25 -5.27 4.50
CA ILE A 57 -24.65 -4.87 4.32
C ILE A 57 -24.98 -4.62 2.84
N PRO A 58 -24.30 -3.71 2.12
CA PRO A 58 -24.58 -3.49 0.71
C PRO A 58 -24.20 -4.69 -0.17
N ALA A 59 -23.17 -5.49 0.18
CA ALA A 59 -22.84 -6.72 -0.54
C ALA A 59 -23.98 -7.75 -0.43
N THR A 60 -24.55 -7.92 0.75
CA THR A 60 -25.74 -8.78 0.98
C THR A 60 -26.95 -8.23 0.22
N SER A 61 -27.23 -6.94 0.34
CA SER A 61 -28.34 -6.30 -0.37
C SER A 61 -28.21 -6.45 -1.91
N PHE A 62 -26.99 -6.33 -2.43
CA PHE A 62 -26.70 -6.58 -3.85
C PHE A 62 -27.00 -8.03 -4.25
N ALA A 63 -26.58 -9.02 -3.45
CA ALA A 63 -26.86 -10.42 -3.68
C ALA A 63 -28.37 -10.70 -3.63
N GLU A 64 -29.06 -10.25 -2.59
CA GLU A 64 -30.50 -10.46 -2.39
C GLU A 64 -31.35 -9.83 -3.49
N ALA A 65 -30.94 -8.66 -4.00
CA ALA A 65 -31.61 -8.03 -5.14
C ALA A 65 -31.60 -8.90 -6.40
N LEU A 66 -30.58 -9.75 -6.55
CA LEU A 66 -30.48 -10.71 -7.66
C LEU A 66 -31.30 -11.99 -7.42
N LEU A 67 -31.70 -12.24 -6.18
CA LEU A 67 -32.47 -13.44 -5.77
C LEU A 67 -33.97 -13.30 -5.83
N ARG A 68 -34.54 -12.11 -6.00
CA ARG A 68 -36.00 -11.89 -5.87
C ARG A 68 -36.82 -12.87 -6.69
N PRO A 69 -37.82 -13.53 -6.06
CA PRO A 69 -38.51 -14.64 -6.64
C PRO A 69 -39.39 -14.23 -7.82
N ASP A 70 -39.10 -14.78 -8.99
CA ASP A 70 -40.13 -15.17 -9.93
C ASP A 70 -40.41 -16.65 -9.67
N SER A 71 -41.61 -17.10 -9.95
CA SER A 71 -42.16 -18.42 -9.71
C SER A 71 -41.34 -19.60 -10.29
N GLU A 72 -40.22 -19.37 -10.94
CA GLU A 72 -39.38 -20.37 -11.59
C GLU A 72 -38.04 -20.66 -10.85
N CYS A 73 -37.68 -19.89 -9.79
CA CYS A 73 -36.48 -20.18 -9.00
C CYS A 73 -36.87 -20.90 -7.71
N PRO A 74 -36.24 -22.05 -7.38
CA PRO A 74 -36.43 -22.69 -6.08
C PRO A 74 -36.09 -21.69 -4.97
N GLU A 75 -36.95 -21.62 -3.94
CA GLU A 75 -36.70 -20.81 -2.74
C GLU A 75 -35.37 -21.24 -2.13
N GLY A 76 -34.31 -20.44 -2.35
CA GLY A 76 -33.03 -20.66 -1.73
C GLY A 76 -33.07 -20.31 -0.25
N ASP A 77 -32.24 -20.95 0.53
CA ASP A 77 -32.05 -20.54 1.92
C ASP A 77 -31.26 -19.22 1.98
N THR A 78 -31.98 -18.11 1.76
CA THR A 78 -31.42 -16.74 1.77
C THR A 78 -30.71 -16.42 3.07
N ARG A 79 -31.00 -17.16 4.16
CA ARG A 79 -30.35 -17.02 5.47
C ARG A 79 -28.85 -17.30 5.42
N LEU A 80 -28.38 -18.05 4.42
CA LEU A 80 -26.96 -18.37 4.25
C LEU A 80 -26.17 -17.26 3.52
N VAL A 81 -26.83 -16.33 2.83
CA VAL A 81 -26.15 -15.30 2.02
C VAL A 81 -25.30 -14.38 2.90
N ALA A 82 -25.91 -13.71 3.87
CA ALA A 82 -25.22 -12.74 4.73
C ALA A 82 -24.09 -13.37 5.55
N PRO A 83 -24.27 -14.51 6.24
CA PRO A 83 -23.18 -15.19 6.96
C PRO A 83 -22.02 -15.60 6.04
N THR A 84 -22.31 -16.07 4.83
CA THR A 84 -21.26 -16.44 3.86
C THR A 84 -20.45 -15.21 3.43
N ILE A 85 -21.13 -14.10 3.12
CA ILE A 85 -20.46 -12.84 2.76
C ILE A 85 -19.63 -12.32 3.93
N ALA A 86 -20.17 -12.37 5.15
CA ALA A 86 -19.45 -11.95 6.36
C ALA A 86 -18.20 -12.79 6.61
N LEU A 87 -18.32 -14.13 6.44
CA LEU A 87 -17.17 -15.04 6.56
C LEU A 87 -16.10 -14.75 5.51
N LEU A 88 -16.48 -14.48 4.26
CA LEU A 88 -15.54 -14.10 3.21
C LEU A 88 -14.97 -12.68 3.45
N GLY A 89 -15.72 -11.81 4.14
CA GLY A 89 -15.25 -10.47 4.54
C GLY A 89 -14.03 -10.49 5.48
N VAL A 90 -13.82 -11.59 6.23
CA VAL A 90 -12.61 -11.76 7.05
C VAL A 90 -11.45 -12.43 6.29
N HIS A 91 -11.58 -12.66 4.98
CA HIS A 91 -10.46 -13.08 4.15
C HIS A 91 -9.36 -12.02 4.16
N PRO A 92 -8.07 -12.41 4.26
CA PRO A 92 -6.95 -11.45 4.40
C PRO A 92 -6.96 -10.30 3.41
N ALA A 93 -7.30 -10.52 2.15
CA ALA A 93 -7.36 -9.48 1.13
C ALA A 93 -8.43 -8.39 1.36
N LEU A 94 -9.46 -8.66 2.17
CA LEU A 94 -10.49 -7.71 2.58
C LEU A 94 -10.26 -7.19 4.00
N TRP A 95 -9.80 -8.07 4.87
CA TRP A 95 -9.51 -7.77 6.27
C TRP A 95 -8.32 -6.80 6.41
N GLU A 96 -7.28 -7.04 5.65
CA GLU A 96 -6.03 -6.30 5.76
C GLU A 96 -6.18 -4.79 5.48
N PRO A 97 -6.78 -4.33 4.37
CA PRO A 97 -7.05 -2.91 4.21
C PRO A 97 -8.05 -2.35 5.23
N SER A 98 -8.89 -3.21 5.86
CA SER A 98 -9.85 -2.78 6.89
C SER A 98 -9.23 -2.64 8.28
N THR A 99 -8.02 -3.14 8.52
CA THR A 99 -7.34 -3.09 9.83
C THR A 99 -6.17 -2.10 9.88
N ARG A 100 -6.03 -1.26 8.88
CA ARG A 100 -5.10 -0.14 8.83
C ARG A 100 -5.81 1.12 8.34
N ILE A 101 -5.19 2.28 8.50
CA ILE A 101 -5.75 3.53 8.01
C ILE A 101 -5.70 3.51 6.48
N GLU A 102 -6.86 3.29 5.85
CA GLU A 102 -6.99 3.07 4.41
C GLU A 102 -8.31 3.60 3.85
N VAL A 103 -8.24 4.00 2.60
CA VAL A 103 -9.38 4.58 1.87
C VAL A 103 -10.29 3.52 1.24
N TYR A 104 -9.76 2.32 0.96
CA TYR A 104 -10.49 1.27 0.23
C TYR A 104 -11.75 0.78 0.94
N PRO A 105 -11.77 0.53 2.26
CA PRO A 105 -13.00 0.05 2.92
C PRO A 105 -14.16 1.02 2.77
N LEU A 106 -13.90 2.32 2.95
CA LEU A 106 -14.90 3.37 2.81
C LEU A 106 -15.39 3.48 1.35
N ALA A 107 -14.48 3.42 0.39
CA ALA A 107 -14.82 3.44 -1.02
C ALA A 107 -15.63 2.23 -1.43
N CYS A 108 -15.28 1.01 -0.96
CA CYS A 108 -16.01 -0.23 -1.22
C CYS A 108 -17.43 -0.19 -0.65
N PHE A 109 -17.59 0.31 0.56
CA PHE A 109 -18.92 0.46 1.17
C PHE A 109 -19.87 1.27 0.27
N PHE A 110 -19.44 2.45 -0.16
CA PHE A 110 -20.25 3.29 -1.02
C PHE A 110 -20.42 2.74 -2.45
N ALA A 111 -19.37 2.15 -3.02
CA ALA A 111 -19.43 1.54 -4.35
C ALA A 111 -20.44 0.38 -4.40
N LEU A 112 -20.43 -0.50 -3.41
CA LEU A 112 -21.38 -1.61 -3.32
C LEU A 112 -22.78 -1.13 -2.96
N TRP A 113 -22.89 -0.07 -2.18
CA TRP A 113 -24.20 0.56 -1.94
C TRP A 113 -24.78 1.08 -3.26
N ALA A 114 -24.00 1.77 -4.08
CA ALA A 114 -24.42 2.20 -5.41
C ALA A 114 -24.86 1.01 -6.27
N ALA A 115 -24.09 -0.07 -6.30
CA ALA A 115 -24.40 -1.29 -7.03
C ALA A 115 -25.73 -1.92 -6.55
N ALA A 116 -25.92 -2.07 -5.24
CA ALA A 116 -27.15 -2.60 -4.65
C ALA A 116 -28.36 -1.75 -4.99
N ARG A 117 -28.27 -0.43 -4.79
CA ARG A 117 -29.39 0.49 -5.11
C ARG A 117 -29.73 0.47 -6.59
N PHE A 118 -28.75 0.45 -7.46
CA PHE A 118 -28.94 0.35 -8.91
C PHE A 118 -29.66 -0.95 -9.30
N VAL A 119 -29.19 -2.08 -8.79
CA VAL A 119 -29.76 -3.39 -9.10
C VAL A 119 -31.21 -3.47 -8.61
N HIS A 120 -31.50 -3.01 -7.39
CA HIS A 120 -32.88 -2.92 -6.89
C HIS A 120 -33.75 -2.06 -7.81
N ALA A 121 -33.31 -0.85 -8.16
CA ALA A 121 -34.08 0.05 -9.00
C ALA A 121 -34.41 -0.54 -10.38
N VAL A 122 -33.44 -1.23 -10.98
CA VAL A 122 -33.61 -1.86 -12.30
C VAL A 122 -34.56 -3.07 -12.24
N PHE A 123 -34.50 -3.87 -11.16
CA PHE A 123 -35.36 -5.05 -11.02
C PHE A 123 -36.77 -4.73 -10.58
N GLU A 124 -36.94 -3.78 -9.68
CA GLU A 124 -38.26 -3.34 -9.22
C GLU A 124 -38.98 -2.49 -10.26
N ARG A 125 -38.23 -2.07 -11.30
CA ARG A 125 -38.72 -1.10 -12.29
C ARG A 125 -39.28 0.15 -11.60
N ASP A 126 -38.62 0.59 -10.52
CA ASP A 126 -39.04 1.72 -9.74
C ASP A 126 -39.14 2.97 -10.65
N PRO A 127 -40.32 3.54 -10.82
CA PRO A 127 -40.54 4.71 -11.66
C PRO A 127 -39.99 5.99 -11.02
N SER A 128 -39.62 5.95 -9.73
CA SER A 128 -39.18 7.15 -9.01
C SER A 128 -37.71 7.49 -9.34
N TRP A 129 -37.39 8.75 -9.14
CA TRP A 129 -36.02 9.26 -9.34
C TRP A 129 -35.10 8.92 -8.16
N ARG A 130 -35.64 8.64 -6.98
CA ARG A 130 -34.91 8.51 -5.72
C ARG A 130 -33.82 7.45 -5.74
N PRO A 131 -34.03 6.19 -6.18
CA PRO A 131 -33.01 5.17 -6.18
C PRO A 131 -31.86 5.50 -7.17
N TYR A 132 -32.14 6.18 -8.27
CA TYR A 132 -31.12 6.60 -9.23
C TYR A 132 -30.26 7.74 -8.70
N LEU A 133 -30.85 8.72 -8.01
CA LEU A 133 -30.12 9.76 -7.32
C LEU A 133 -29.25 9.17 -6.20
N ALA A 134 -29.80 8.26 -5.40
CA ALA A 134 -29.04 7.59 -4.33
C ALA A 134 -27.88 6.74 -4.89
N THR A 135 -28.08 6.07 -6.02
CA THR A 135 -27.02 5.36 -6.75
C THR A 135 -25.89 6.30 -7.14
N GLY A 136 -26.24 7.43 -7.77
CA GLY A 136 -25.26 8.44 -8.15
C GLY A 136 -24.53 9.03 -6.95
N LEU A 137 -25.25 9.40 -5.90
CA LEU A 137 -24.69 9.95 -4.66
C LEU A 137 -23.66 8.98 -4.05
N ALA A 138 -24.02 7.71 -3.94
CA ALA A 138 -23.11 6.70 -3.43
C ALA A 138 -21.87 6.51 -4.32
N LEU A 139 -22.01 6.54 -5.67
CA LEU A 139 -20.87 6.53 -6.58
C LEU A 139 -19.95 7.75 -6.40
N GLY A 140 -20.54 8.95 -6.26
CA GLY A 140 -19.77 10.17 -6.02
C GLY A 140 -19.02 10.14 -4.70
N LEU A 141 -19.64 9.64 -3.63
CA LEU A 141 -19.00 9.44 -2.32
C LEU A 141 -17.90 8.36 -2.39
N SER A 142 -18.12 7.28 -3.13
CA SER A 142 -17.08 6.27 -3.38
C SER A 142 -15.88 6.89 -4.10
N ALA A 143 -16.11 7.68 -5.16
CA ALA A 143 -15.06 8.39 -5.89
C ALA A 143 -14.29 9.37 -5.00
N SER A 144 -14.99 9.99 -4.06
CA SER A 144 -14.40 10.93 -3.08
C SER A 144 -13.56 10.23 -2.01
N ALA A 145 -13.72 8.91 -1.84
CA ALA A 145 -12.82 8.09 -1.01
C ALA A 145 -11.73 7.43 -1.86
N ASN A 146 -12.09 6.80 -2.99
CA ASN A 146 -11.14 6.25 -3.96
C ASN A 146 -11.78 6.18 -5.36
N VAL A 147 -11.21 6.93 -6.30
CA VAL A 147 -11.74 7.07 -7.65
C VAL A 147 -11.79 5.73 -8.40
N ALA A 148 -10.78 4.86 -8.25
CA ALA A 148 -10.73 3.58 -8.95
C ALA A 148 -11.90 2.65 -8.55
N CYS A 149 -12.25 2.61 -7.26
CA CYS A 149 -13.38 1.82 -6.77
C CYS A 149 -14.70 2.26 -7.42
N ALA A 150 -14.94 3.57 -7.49
CA ALA A 150 -16.12 4.12 -8.13
C ALA A 150 -16.15 3.84 -9.64
N LEU A 151 -15.02 4.02 -10.32
CA LEU A 151 -14.91 3.78 -11.77
C LEU A 151 -15.17 2.31 -12.13
N GLY A 152 -14.67 1.36 -11.35
CA GLY A 152 -14.91 -0.07 -11.59
C GLY A 152 -16.39 -0.44 -11.53
N VAL A 153 -17.12 0.09 -10.53
CA VAL A 153 -18.56 -0.11 -10.39
C VAL A 153 -19.33 0.66 -11.45
N ALA A 154 -18.98 1.92 -11.73
CA ALA A 154 -19.58 2.71 -12.79
C ALA A 154 -19.43 2.02 -14.16
N PHE A 155 -18.25 1.48 -14.46
CA PHE A 155 -17.99 0.73 -15.69
C PHE A 155 -18.95 -0.46 -15.84
N ALA A 156 -19.18 -1.22 -14.77
CA ALA A 156 -20.13 -2.33 -14.77
C ALA A 156 -21.60 -1.91 -14.88
N MET A 157 -21.97 -0.72 -14.35
CA MET A 157 -23.35 -0.23 -14.35
C MET A 157 -23.75 0.47 -15.64
N THR A 158 -22.85 1.24 -16.24
CA THR A 158 -23.12 2.16 -17.35
C THR A 158 -23.79 1.50 -18.56
N PRO A 159 -23.37 0.32 -19.06
CA PRO A 159 -24.04 -0.30 -20.20
C PRO A 159 -25.51 -0.62 -19.94
N ARG A 160 -25.83 -1.09 -18.73
CA ARG A 160 -27.21 -1.41 -18.35
C ARG A 160 -28.05 -0.17 -18.12
N LEU A 161 -27.47 0.88 -17.54
CA LEU A 161 -28.12 2.17 -17.34
C LEU A 161 -28.50 2.80 -18.69
N LEU A 162 -27.55 2.88 -19.60
CA LEU A 162 -27.77 3.48 -20.93
C LEU A 162 -28.74 2.64 -21.78
N MET A 163 -28.55 1.32 -21.87
CA MET A 163 -29.46 0.45 -22.60
C MET A 163 -30.88 0.46 -22.02
N GLY A 164 -31.00 0.41 -20.69
CA GLY A 164 -32.30 0.46 -20.01
C GLY A 164 -33.04 1.77 -20.28
N ALA A 165 -32.35 2.90 -20.24
CA ALA A 165 -32.91 4.20 -20.59
C ALA A 165 -33.31 4.29 -22.06
N PHE A 166 -32.46 3.80 -22.98
CA PHE A 166 -32.74 3.77 -24.41
C PHE A 166 -33.93 2.87 -24.76
N ARG A 167 -34.00 1.69 -24.18
CA ARG A 167 -35.10 0.73 -24.38
C ARG A 167 -36.37 1.07 -23.58
N LYS A 168 -36.35 2.15 -22.81
CA LYS A 168 -37.46 2.56 -21.93
C LYS A 168 -37.80 1.50 -20.86
N GLU A 169 -36.86 0.67 -20.48
CA GLU A 169 -37.01 -0.33 -19.40
C GLU A 169 -36.89 0.31 -18.01
N ILE A 170 -36.26 1.50 -17.95
CA ILE A 170 -36.13 2.34 -16.77
C ILE A 170 -36.55 3.77 -17.11
N PRO A 171 -36.88 4.62 -16.13
CA PRO A 171 -37.31 6.00 -16.36
C PRO A 171 -36.29 6.78 -17.21
N ARG A 172 -36.78 7.57 -18.18
CA ARG A 172 -35.91 8.33 -19.10
C ARG A 172 -34.92 9.27 -18.41
N GLY A 173 -35.31 9.81 -17.24
CA GLY A 173 -34.48 10.69 -16.44
C GLY A 173 -33.41 9.98 -15.59
N SER A 174 -33.37 8.65 -15.57
CA SER A 174 -32.48 7.88 -14.67
C SER A 174 -31.00 8.23 -14.83
N VAL A 175 -30.53 8.42 -16.08
CA VAL A 175 -29.15 8.85 -16.35
C VAL A 175 -28.89 10.22 -15.72
N GLY A 176 -29.80 11.17 -15.90
CA GLY A 176 -29.68 12.51 -15.31
C GLY A 176 -29.66 12.48 -13.78
N TRP A 177 -30.50 11.65 -13.15
CA TRP A 177 -30.53 11.51 -11.69
C TRP A 177 -29.28 10.85 -11.14
N VAL A 178 -28.74 9.81 -11.80
CA VAL A 178 -27.43 9.21 -11.43
C VAL A 178 -26.32 10.24 -11.58
N THR A 179 -26.31 11.01 -12.66
CA THR A 179 -25.31 12.07 -12.86
C THR A 179 -25.41 13.15 -11.78
N LEU A 180 -26.61 13.65 -11.49
CA LEU A 180 -26.83 14.65 -10.45
C LEU A 180 -26.40 14.13 -9.07
N GLY A 181 -26.79 12.90 -8.73
CA GLY A 181 -26.35 12.26 -7.49
C GLY A 181 -24.83 12.14 -7.41
N GLY A 182 -24.18 11.72 -8.51
CA GLY A 182 -22.72 11.65 -8.60
C GLY A 182 -22.05 12.99 -8.35
N LEU A 183 -22.54 14.06 -8.98
CA LEU A 183 -22.05 15.41 -8.74
C LEU A 183 -22.25 15.87 -7.29
N LEU A 184 -23.40 15.55 -6.67
CA LEU A 184 -23.64 15.84 -5.25
C LEU A 184 -22.65 15.09 -4.34
N GLY A 185 -22.37 13.82 -4.62
CA GLY A 185 -21.36 13.06 -3.86
C GLY A 185 -19.94 13.60 -4.05
N LEU A 186 -19.64 14.11 -5.24
CA LEU A 186 -18.36 14.76 -5.55
C LEU A 186 -18.21 16.16 -4.94
N LEU A 187 -19.25 16.76 -4.35
CA LEU A 187 -19.14 18.07 -3.68
C LEU A 187 -18.10 18.06 -2.55
N THR A 188 -17.77 16.91 -1.98
CA THR A 188 -16.67 16.79 -1.02
C THR A 188 -15.32 17.24 -1.62
N TYR A 189 -15.15 17.17 -2.95
CA TYR A 189 -13.98 17.73 -3.64
C TYR A 189 -13.88 19.25 -3.59
N ALA A 190 -14.96 19.96 -3.23
CA ALA A 190 -14.88 21.39 -2.91
C ALA A 190 -13.88 21.67 -1.79
N TYR A 191 -13.67 20.71 -0.90
CA TYR A 191 -12.67 20.74 0.15
C TYR A 191 -11.25 20.98 -0.41
N VAL A 192 -10.89 20.35 -1.54
CA VAL A 192 -9.58 20.53 -2.19
C VAL A 192 -9.31 22.00 -2.48
N PHE A 193 -10.31 22.72 -2.98
CA PHE A 193 -10.17 24.15 -3.30
C PHE A 193 -10.08 25.02 -2.03
N VAL A 194 -10.73 24.60 -0.95
CA VAL A 194 -10.66 25.30 0.35
C VAL A 194 -9.25 25.19 0.95
N VAL A 195 -8.62 24.01 0.85
CA VAL A 195 -7.32 23.76 1.48
C VAL A 195 -6.13 24.05 0.58
N ALA A 196 -6.32 24.15 -0.73
CA ALA A 196 -5.23 24.31 -1.71
C ALA A 196 -4.26 25.45 -1.41
N GLY A 197 -4.75 26.54 -0.83
CA GLY A 197 -3.95 27.72 -0.45
C GLY A 197 -3.36 27.66 0.96
N ARG A 198 -3.66 26.64 1.76
CA ARG A 198 -3.15 26.54 3.12
C ARG A 198 -1.64 26.29 3.13
N GLN A 199 -0.96 26.91 4.08
CA GLN A 199 0.49 26.87 4.17
C GLN A 199 1.00 26.25 5.49
N ASP A 200 0.09 26.06 6.43
CA ASP A 200 0.33 25.57 7.78
C ASP A 200 0.27 24.04 7.89
N VAL A 201 -0.21 23.36 6.84
CA VAL A 201 -0.42 21.92 6.79
C VAL A 201 0.16 21.32 5.52
N LEU A 202 0.23 19.99 5.47
CA LEU A 202 0.59 19.28 4.24
C LEU A 202 -0.53 19.42 3.21
N VAL A 203 -0.21 20.10 2.09
CA VAL A 203 -1.10 20.20 0.91
C VAL A 203 -0.33 19.69 -0.31
N TRP A 204 -0.56 18.44 -0.65
CA TRP A 204 0.13 17.79 -1.76
C TRP A 204 -0.17 18.49 -3.09
N GLY A 205 0.87 18.78 -3.86
CA GLY A 205 0.75 19.41 -5.17
C GLY A 205 0.41 20.90 -5.13
N ALA A 206 -0.04 21.45 -3.99
CA ALA A 206 -0.53 22.84 -3.82
C ALA A 206 -1.38 23.28 -5.04
N PRO A 207 -2.55 22.65 -5.31
CA PRO A 207 -3.33 22.82 -6.53
C PRO A 207 -4.09 24.17 -6.54
N THR A 208 -3.38 25.27 -6.68
CA THR A 208 -3.93 26.66 -6.60
C THR A 208 -4.21 27.27 -7.98
N THR A 209 -3.70 26.69 -9.07
CA THR A 209 -3.92 27.15 -10.44
C THR A 209 -4.63 26.07 -11.27
N ALA A 210 -5.28 26.45 -12.36
CA ALA A 210 -5.93 25.47 -13.24
C ALA A 210 -4.96 24.37 -13.72
N ALA A 211 -3.72 24.73 -14.03
CA ALA A 211 -2.69 23.76 -14.44
C ALA A 211 -2.31 22.81 -13.31
N SER A 212 -2.06 23.31 -12.09
CA SER A 212 -1.73 22.48 -10.93
C SER A 212 -2.91 21.61 -10.48
N ILE A 213 -4.14 22.12 -10.61
CA ILE A 213 -5.37 21.36 -10.35
C ILE A 213 -5.47 20.18 -11.34
N LEU A 214 -5.30 20.43 -12.64
CA LEU A 214 -5.32 19.39 -13.66
C LEU A 214 -4.21 18.36 -13.43
N HIS A 215 -3.00 18.83 -13.16
CA HIS A 215 -1.84 17.99 -12.84
C HIS A 215 -2.13 17.07 -11.64
N TYR A 216 -2.72 17.63 -10.58
CA TYR A 216 -3.12 16.88 -9.40
C TYR A 216 -4.20 15.83 -9.70
N PHE A 217 -5.32 16.21 -10.33
CA PHE A 217 -6.41 15.28 -10.63
C PHE A 217 -6.09 14.26 -11.74
N THR A 218 -5.06 14.47 -12.53
CA THR A 218 -4.57 13.46 -13.48
C THR A 218 -3.51 12.54 -12.88
N ALA A 219 -3.13 12.77 -11.62
CA ALA A 219 -2.03 12.06 -10.95
C ALA A 219 -0.74 12.06 -11.80
N ALA A 220 -0.45 13.20 -12.45
CA ALA A 220 0.63 13.29 -13.43
C ALA A 220 2.02 12.99 -12.83
N ASP A 221 2.21 13.26 -11.52
CA ASP A 221 3.43 12.90 -10.77
C ASP A 221 3.69 11.38 -10.76
N PHE A 222 2.67 10.55 -10.97
CA PHE A 222 2.76 9.08 -10.97
C PHE A 222 2.72 8.47 -12.38
N SER A 223 2.71 9.28 -13.44
CA SER A 223 2.63 8.82 -14.83
C SER A 223 3.77 7.88 -15.23
N TYR A 224 4.93 8.03 -14.59
CA TYR A 224 6.08 7.15 -14.79
C TYR A 224 5.85 5.70 -14.37
N LYS A 225 4.85 5.45 -13.48
CA LYS A 225 4.48 4.09 -13.06
C LYS A 225 3.68 3.34 -14.13
N ALA A 226 3.14 4.03 -15.13
CA ALA A 226 2.34 3.40 -16.16
C ALA A 226 3.21 2.51 -17.07
N VAL A 227 2.72 1.31 -17.33
CA VAL A 227 3.35 0.33 -18.20
C VAL A 227 3.56 0.89 -19.60
N GLN A 228 4.77 0.72 -20.14
CA GLN A 228 5.17 1.28 -21.44
C GLN A 228 5.00 0.27 -22.59
N SER A 229 4.89 -1.03 -22.31
CA SER A 229 4.83 -2.08 -23.33
C SER A 229 3.80 -3.16 -23.04
N TRP A 230 3.33 -3.86 -24.10
CA TRP A 230 2.45 -5.01 -23.96
C TRP A 230 3.09 -6.18 -23.22
N SER A 231 4.39 -6.38 -23.36
CA SER A 231 5.13 -7.45 -22.67
C SER A 231 5.17 -7.21 -21.15
N GLU A 232 5.40 -5.97 -20.72
CA GLU A 232 5.32 -5.60 -19.30
C GLU A 232 3.91 -5.79 -18.77
N TRP A 233 2.91 -5.27 -19.47
CA TRP A 233 1.51 -5.44 -19.09
C TRP A 233 1.15 -6.91 -18.87
N TRP A 234 1.57 -7.78 -19.79
CA TRP A 234 1.31 -9.22 -19.68
C TRP A 234 2.04 -9.86 -18.50
N THR A 235 3.28 -9.47 -18.27
CA THR A 235 4.07 -9.92 -17.11
C THR A 235 3.39 -9.55 -15.80
N HIS A 236 2.91 -8.31 -15.68
CA HIS A 236 2.16 -7.85 -14.50
C HIS A 236 0.85 -8.61 -14.35
N MET A 237 0.11 -8.84 -15.43
CA MET A 237 -1.13 -9.61 -15.40
C MET A 237 -0.91 -11.03 -14.90
N VAL A 238 0.11 -11.71 -15.41
CA VAL A 238 0.45 -13.08 -14.97
C VAL A 238 0.86 -13.10 -13.49
N SER A 239 1.67 -12.14 -13.05
CA SER A 239 2.07 -12.01 -11.64
C SER A 239 0.87 -11.78 -10.73
N LEU A 240 -0.05 -10.88 -11.13
CA LEU A 240 -1.29 -10.59 -10.42
C LEU A 240 -2.19 -11.81 -10.31
N LEU A 241 -2.33 -12.58 -11.39
CA LEU A 241 -3.14 -13.79 -11.39
C LEU A 241 -2.51 -14.91 -10.53
N ARG A 242 -1.20 -15.10 -10.58
CA ARG A 242 -0.48 -16.03 -9.70
C ARG A 242 -0.67 -15.67 -8.24
N TRP A 243 -0.47 -14.39 -7.90
CA TRP A 243 -0.68 -13.91 -6.54
C TRP A 243 -2.14 -14.11 -6.09
N SER A 244 -3.11 -13.80 -6.94
CA SER A 244 -4.53 -14.00 -6.63
C SER A 244 -4.87 -15.47 -6.43
N LEU A 245 -4.21 -16.38 -7.16
CA LEU A 245 -4.36 -17.82 -7.00
C LEU A 245 -3.75 -18.29 -5.66
N SER A 246 -2.52 -17.90 -5.36
CA SER A 246 -1.83 -18.28 -4.12
C SER A 246 -2.52 -17.75 -2.86
N ASN A 247 -3.22 -16.62 -2.96
CA ASN A 247 -3.99 -16.02 -1.86
C ASN A 247 -5.48 -16.47 -1.83
N GLY A 248 -5.87 -17.42 -2.66
CA GLY A 248 -7.24 -17.98 -2.64
C GLY A 248 -8.32 -17.08 -3.24
N LEU A 249 -7.99 -15.89 -3.76
CA LEU A 249 -8.97 -14.98 -4.37
C LEU A 249 -9.66 -15.59 -5.58
N VAL A 250 -8.93 -16.37 -6.37
CA VAL A 250 -9.50 -17.09 -7.53
C VAL A 250 -10.62 -18.02 -7.10
N ALA A 251 -10.52 -18.69 -5.95
CA ALA A 251 -11.60 -19.53 -5.42
C ALA A 251 -12.85 -18.72 -5.08
N ILE A 252 -12.71 -17.55 -4.48
CA ILE A 252 -13.82 -16.62 -4.20
C ILE A 252 -14.46 -16.18 -5.52
N TRP A 253 -13.67 -15.83 -6.52
CA TRP A 253 -14.15 -15.37 -7.82
C TRP A 253 -14.87 -16.49 -8.58
N LEU A 254 -14.36 -17.72 -8.54
CA LEU A 254 -15.04 -18.88 -9.16
C LEU A 254 -16.35 -19.21 -8.44
N GLY A 255 -16.36 -19.21 -7.12
CA GLY A 255 -17.58 -19.36 -6.33
C GLY A 255 -18.60 -18.26 -6.63
N GLY A 256 -18.12 -17.03 -6.76
CA GLY A 256 -18.94 -15.89 -7.16
C GLY A 256 -19.55 -16.06 -8.55
N PHE A 257 -18.74 -16.41 -9.53
CA PHE A 257 -19.23 -16.69 -10.89
C PHE A 257 -20.26 -17.82 -10.92
N ALA A 258 -20.00 -18.91 -10.18
CA ALA A 258 -20.93 -20.04 -10.09
C ALA A 258 -22.28 -19.61 -9.50
N GLY A 259 -22.28 -18.82 -8.41
CA GLY A 259 -23.52 -18.32 -7.81
C GLY A 259 -24.33 -17.43 -8.78
N PHE A 260 -23.67 -16.49 -9.45
CA PHE A 260 -24.34 -15.68 -10.49
C PHE A 260 -24.81 -16.50 -11.69
N ALA A 261 -24.10 -17.59 -12.05
CA ALA A 261 -24.48 -18.43 -13.17
C ALA A 261 -25.66 -19.36 -12.85
N LEU A 262 -25.70 -19.90 -11.63
CA LEU A 262 -26.65 -20.94 -11.25
C LEU A 262 -27.91 -20.41 -10.58
N TYR A 263 -27.77 -19.31 -9.81
CA TYR A 263 -28.81 -18.89 -8.89
C TYR A 263 -29.35 -17.48 -9.09
N ALA A 264 -28.61 -16.59 -9.74
CA ALA A 264 -29.14 -15.26 -9.99
C ALA A 264 -30.31 -15.32 -10.99
N ARG A 265 -31.44 -14.73 -10.61
CA ARG A 265 -32.67 -14.65 -11.42
C ARG A 265 -32.41 -14.11 -12.83
N LYS A 266 -31.63 -13.04 -12.94
CA LYS A 266 -31.12 -12.52 -14.21
C LYS A 266 -29.63 -12.85 -14.33
N ARG A 267 -29.34 -14.11 -14.56
CA ARG A 267 -27.99 -14.67 -14.67
C ARG A 267 -27.04 -13.83 -15.52
N GLY A 268 -27.57 -13.19 -16.57
CA GLY A 268 -26.78 -12.29 -17.43
C GLY A 268 -26.27 -11.03 -16.72
N LEU A 269 -27.09 -10.38 -15.87
CA LEU A 269 -26.69 -9.13 -15.22
C LEU A 269 -25.66 -9.37 -14.11
N GLY A 270 -25.86 -10.37 -13.24
CA GLY A 270 -24.92 -10.69 -12.17
C GLY A 270 -23.54 -11.11 -12.71
N ARG A 271 -23.53 -12.00 -13.71
CA ARG A 271 -22.28 -12.41 -14.38
C ARG A 271 -21.61 -11.24 -15.09
N PHE A 272 -22.38 -10.42 -15.79
CA PHE A 272 -21.83 -9.25 -16.48
C PHE A 272 -21.20 -8.27 -15.49
N PHE A 273 -21.92 -7.97 -14.39
CA PHE A 273 -21.42 -7.05 -13.37
C PHE A 273 -20.13 -7.56 -12.74
N PHE A 274 -20.10 -8.85 -12.36
CA PHE A 274 -18.90 -9.46 -11.80
C PHE A 274 -17.73 -9.46 -12.80
N ASN A 275 -17.96 -9.94 -14.02
CA ASN A 275 -16.91 -9.99 -15.03
C ASN A 275 -16.39 -8.60 -15.40
N ALA A 276 -17.29 -7.61 -15.50
CA ALA A 276 -16.90 -6.24 -15.82
C ALA A 276 -16.04 -5.61 -14.71
N THR A 277 -16.43 -5.78 -13.43
CA THR A 277 -15.63 -5.28 -12.31
C THR A 277 -14.29 -5.99 -12.23
N LEU A 278 -14.28 -7.33 -12.32
CA LEU A 278 -13.04 -8.11 -12.27
C LEU A 278 -12.07 -7.73 -13.39
N LEU A 279 -12.56 -7.68 -14.63
CA LEU A 279 -11.75 -7.31 -15.79
C LEU A 279 -11.22 -5.88 -15.69
N PHE A 280 -12.06 -4.94 -15.22
CA PHE A 280 -11.64 -3.56 -15.02
C PHE A 280 -10.46 -3.49 -14.05
N PHE A 281 -10.54 -4.13 -12.88
CA PHE A 281 -9.49 -4.03 -11.87
C PHE A 281 -8.23 -4.80 -12.25
N LEU A 282 -8.35 -5.96 -12.88
CA LEU A 282 -7.20 -6.68 -13.41
C LEU A 282 -6.45 -5.84 -14.46
N ALA A 283 -7.18 -5.22 -15.38
CA ALA A 283 -6.59 -4.36 -16.41
C ALA A 283 -6.01 -3.07 -15.81
N PHE A 284 -6.69 -2.46 -14.83
CA PHE A 284 -6.26 -1.25 -14.14
C PHE A 284 -4.94 -1.46 -13.40
N ILE A 285 -4.85 -2.53 -12.59
CA ILE A 285 -3.64 -2.85 -11.83
C ILE A 285 -2.49 -3.20 -12.77
N ALA A 286 -2.74 -4.04 -13.79
CA ALA A 286 -1.71 -4.42 -14.74
C ALA A 286 -1.16 -3.23 -15.55
N ARG A 287 -1.96 -2.18 -15.73
CA ARG A 287 -1.53 -0.94 -16.42
C ARG A 287 -0.72 -0.01 -15.52
N ASN A 288 -1.07 0.09 -14.24
CA ASN A 288 -0.55 1.14 -13.35
C ASN A 288 0.79 0.81 -12.71
N GLY A 289 1.58 -0.08 -13.26
CA GLY A 289 2.94 -0.31 -12.86
C GLY A 289 3.25 -1.73 -12.44
N VAL A 290 4.44 -1.91 -11.91
CA VAL A 290 4.94 -3.20 -11.46
C VAL A 290 4.04 -3.70 -10.34
N PHE A 291 3.28 -4.76 -10.61
CA PHE A 291 2.59 -5.46 -9.54
C PHE A 291 3.65 -6.14 -8.66
N ALA A 292 3.88 -5.57 -7.50
CA ALA A 292 4.69 -6.17 -6.46
C ALA A 292 3.74 -6.85 -5.46
N PRO A 293 3.80 -8.18 -5.31
CA PRO A 293 2.86 -8.93 -4.44
C PRO A 293 2.92 -8.49 -2.98
N ASP A 294 4.03 -7.90 -2.56
CA ASP A 294 4.25 -7.43 -1.21
C ASP A 294 3.79 -5.98 -0.97
N VAL A 295 3.34 -5.30 -2.02
CA VAL A 295 2.71 -3.98 -1.91
C VAL A 295 1.25 -4.17 -1.54
N LEU A 296 0.95 -3.99 -0.27
CA LEU A 296 -0.38 -4.23 0.31
C LEU A 296 -1.48 -3.42 -0.36
N ASP A 297 -1.17 -2.25 -0.91
CA ASP A 297 -2.14 -1.35 -1.54
C ASP A 297 -2.78 -1.96 -2.79
N TYR A 298 -2.07 -2.83 -3.52
CA TYR A 298 -2.66 -3.52 -4.66
C TYR A 298 -3.80 -4.46 -4.28
N ALA A 299 -3.77 -5.05 -3.07
CA ALA A 299 -4.88 -5.84 -2.55
C ALA A 299 -6.16 -4.99 -2.39
N GLY A 300 -6.01 -3.73 -1.99
CA GLY A 300 -7.12 -2.78 -1.87
C GLY A 300 -7.88 -2.56 -3.18
N TYR A 301 -7.18 -2.49 -4.31
CA TYR A 301 -7.84 -2.40 -5.63
C TYR A 301 -8.65 -3.65 -6.00
N LEU A 302 -8.26 -4.83 -5.50
CA LEU A 302 -9.02 -6.07 -5.71
C LEU A 302 -10.21 -6.23 -4.75
N ALA A 303 -10.39 -5.34 -3.79
CA ALA A 303 -11.46 -5.45 -2.81
C ALA A 303 -12.86 -5.44 -3.46
N ILE A 304 -13.12 -4.55 -4.45
CA ILE A 304 -14.43 -4.50 -5.13
C ILE A 304 -14.76 -5.84 -5.83
N PRO A 305 -13.94 -6.36 -6.77
CA PRO A 305 -14.27 -7.63 -7.42
C PRO A 305 -14.34 -8.78 -6.42
N THR A 306 -13.58 -8.73 -5.32
CA THR A 306 -13.64 -9.76 -4.26
C THR A 306 -14.94 -9.68 -3.47
N TRP A 307 -15.43 -8.49 -3.11
CA TRP A 307 -16.74 -8.31 -2.48
C TRP A 307 -17.89 -8.74 -3.40
N VAL A 308 -17.82 -8.39 -4.69
CA VAL A 308 -18.82 -8.84 -5.67
C VAL A 308 -18.75 -10.37 -5.84
N GLY A 309 -17.53 -10.95 -5.85
CA GLY A 309 -17.33 -12.38 -5.82
C GLY A 309 -17.92 -13.04 -4.57
N ALA A 310 -17.70 -12.44 -3.39
CA ALA A 310 -18.29 -12.92 -2.13
C ALA A 310 -19.83 -12.88 -2.14
N ALA A 311 -20.43 -11.82 -2.72
CA ALA A 311 -21.88 -11.75 -2.91
C ALA A 311 -22.39 -12.91 -3.77
N GLY A 312 -21.73 -13.21 -4.89
CA GLY A 312 -22.07 -14.36 -5.73
C GLY A 312 -21.82 -15.71 -5.03
N ALA A 313 -20.73 -15.85 -4.26
CA ALA A 313 -20.46 -17.06 -3.48
C ALA A 313 -21.54 -17.29 -2.40
N GLY A 314 -22.05 -16.22 -1.76
CA GLY A 314 -23.23 -16.30 -0.89
C GLY A 314 -24.44 -16.86 -1.59
N LEU A 315 -24.71 -16.42 -2.84
CA LEU A 315 -25.76 -17.01 -3.69
C LEU A 315 -25.51 -18.48 -4.00
N PHE A 316 -24.26 -18.86 -4.25
CA PHE A 316 -23.91 -20.27 -4.51
C PHE A 316 -24.17 -21.16 -3.30
N VAL A 317 -23.78 -20.72 -2.10
CA VAL A 317 -24.04 -21.46 -0.86
C VAL A 317 -25.54 -21.57 -0.58
N ALA A 318 -26.30 -20.47 -0.78
CA ALA A 318 -27.76 -20.48 -0.67
C ALA A 318 -28.42 -21.47 -1.65
N TYR A 319 -27.94 -21.53 -2.89
CA TYR A 319 -28.39 -22.52 -3.88
C TYR A 319 -28.14 -23.95 -3.44
N LEU A 320 -26.96 -24.23 -2.89
CA LEU A 320 -26.63 -25.54 -2.35
C LEU A 320 -27.50 -25.89 -1.15
N GLY A 321 -27.76 -24.95 -0.24
CA GLY A 321 -28.60 -25.11 0.94
C GLY A 321 -30.02 -25.51 0.60
N ALA A 322 -30.59 -24.89 -0.44
CA ALA A 322 -31.93 -25.22 -0.94
C ALA A 322 -32.05 -26.63 -1.52
N ARG A 323 -30.94 -27.22 -1.99
CA ARG A 323 -30.90 -28.54 -2.61
C ARG A 323 -30.38 -29.62 -1.69
N ASN A 324 -29.36 -29.35 -0.93
CA ASN A 324 -28.68 -30.30 -0.09
C ASN A 324 -27.92 -29.62 1.05
N ALA A 325 -28.40 -29.80 2.28
CA ALA A 325 -27.75 -29.25 3.47
C ALA A 325 -26.27 -29.65 3.63
N TRP A 326 -25.90 -30.86 3.27
CA TRP A 326 -24.51 -31.32 3.28
C TRP A 326 -23.63 -30.59 2.28
N GLY A 327 -24.16 -30.29 1.08
CA GLY A 327 -23.46 -29.50 0.08
C GLY A 327 -23.19 -28.08 0.56
N ALA A 328 -24.18 -27.45 1.22
CA ALA A 328 -24.00 -26.13 1.82
C ALA A 328 -22.97 -26.18 2.97
N ALA A 329 -23.06 -27.16 3.85
CA ALA A 329 -22.10 -27.34 4.95
C ALA A 329 -20.67 -27.55 4.43
N ALA A 330 -20.49 -28.37 3.39
CA ALA A 330 -19.19 -28.57 2.75
C ALA A 330 -18.63 -27.26 2.14
N ALA A 331 -19.49 -26.48 1.46
CA ALA A 331 -19.09 -25.18 0.89
C ALA A 331 -18.68 -24.16 1.97
N VAL A 332 -19.46 -24.06 3.06
CA VAL A 332 -19.13 -23.18 4.20
C VAL A 332 -17.82 -23.64 4.86
N SER A 333 -17.62 -24.96 5.04
CA SER A 333 -16.38 -25.50 5.58
C SER A 333 -15.18 -25.19 4.69
N ALA A 334 -15.33 -25.32 3.36
CA ALA A 334 -14.28 -24.97 2.40
C ALA A 334 -13.93 -23.47 2.46
N ILE A 335 -14.93 -22.59 2.59
CA ILE A 335 -14.73 -21.15 2.77
C ILE A 335 -14.00 -20.87 4.09
N LEU A 336 -14.39 -21.52 5.18
CA LEU A 336 -13.73 -21.37 6.47
C LEU A 336 -12.27 -21.79 6.40
N ILE A 337 -11.98 -22.94 5.77
CA ILE A 337 -10.60 -23.38 5.53
C ILE A 337 -9.84 -22.36 4.69
N LEU A 338 -10.43 -21.87 3.59
CA LEU A 338 -9.83 -20.87 2.72
C LEU A 338 -9.44 -19.62 3.52
N VAL A 339 -10.34 -19.10 4.36
CA VAL A 339 -10.10 -17.90 5.19
C VAL A 339 -9.03 -18.14 6.25
N LEU A 340 -8.99 -19.34 6.86
CA LEU A 340 -8.05 -19.67 7.92
C LEU A 340 -6.64 -19.96 7.40
N VAL A 341 -6.53 -20.51 6.20
CA VAL A 341 -5.27 -20.98 5.60
C VAL A 341 -4.68 -19.95 4.62
N ALA A 342 -5.52 -19.04 4.09
CA ALA A 342 -5.04 -18.04 3.13
C ALA A 342 -3.89 -17.21 3.70
N PRO A 343 -2.74 -17.16 3.02
CA PRO A 343 -1.71 -16.18 3.34
C PRO A 343 -2.27 -14.76 3.03
N PRO A 344 -1.99 -13.76 3.78
CA PRO A 344 -1.11 -13.54 4.93
C PRO A 344 -1.85 -13.51 6.27
N ALA A 345 -2.80 -14.42 6.51
CA ALA A 345 -3.58 -14.46 7.76
C ALA A 345 -2.75 -14.37 9.06
N PRO A 346 -1.55 -14.95 9.16
CA PRO A 346 -0.70 -14.77 10.34
C PRO A 346 -0.29 -13.32 10.56
N HIS A 347 0.00 -12.57 9.50
CA HIS A 347 0.47 -11.17 9.58
C HIS A 347 -0.61 -10.21 10.08
N THR A 348 -1.86 -10.47 9.73
CA THR A 348 -2.96 -9.58 10.13
C THR A 348 -3.34 -9.74 11.59
N ARG A 349 -3.09 -10.91 12.19
CA ARG A 349 -3.47 -11.22 13.58
C ARG A 349 -2.59 -10.56 14.62
N THR A 350 -1.36 -10.24 14.29
CA THR A 350 -0.36 -9.68 15.23
C THR A 350 -0.05 -8.20 14.96
N ARG A 351 -0.74 -7.57 14.00
CA ARG A 351 -0.48 -6.18 13.60
C ARG A 351 -0.62 -5.13 14.70
N HIS A 352 -1.45 -5.38 15.69
CA HIS A 352 -1.58 -4.50 16.84
C HIS A 352 -0.29 -4.37 17.67
N LEU A 353 0.70 -5.25 17.42
CA LEU A 353 2.02 -5.22 18.03
C LEU A 353 3.05 -4.47 17.18
N ASP A 354 2.68 -4.04 15.95
CA ASP A 354 3.60 -3.46 14.97
C ASP A 354 3.75 -1.95 15.14
N ALA A 355 4.49 -1.52 16.16
CA ALA A 355 4.96 -0.13 16.28
C ALA A 355 6.29 0.11 15.54
N PHE A 356 6.90 -0.93 14.97
CA PHE A 356 8.27 -0.93 14.43
C PHE A 356 8.56 0.24 13.48
N THR A 357 7.64 0.57 12.57
CA THR A 357 7.88 1.63 11.57
C THR A 357 7.93 3.01 12.21
N GLU A 358 7.11 3.25 13.24
CA GLU A 358 7.14 4.52 13.99
C GLU A 358 8.41 4.59 14.83
N ASP A 359 8.75 3.51 15.52
CA ASP A 359 9.88 3.47 16.44
C ASP A 359 11.21 3.62 15.71
N ILE A 360 11.43 2.89 14.61
CA ILE A 360 12.66 3.02 13.81
C ILE A 360 12.78 4.42 13.18
N ALA A 361 11.69 5.00 12.71
CA ALA A 361 11.71 6.35 12.15
C ALA A 361 12.00 7.41 13.23
N ARG A 362 11.50 7.20 14.45
CA ARG A 362 11.76 8.04 15.62
C ARG A 362 13.23 7.99 16.02
N GLU A 363 13.78 6.78 16.14
CA GLU A 363 15.19 6.55 16.47
C GLU A 363 16.11 7.18 15.42
N ALA A 364 15.82 6.93 14.15
CA ALA A 364 16.58 7.51 13.05
C ALA A 364 16.55 9.05 13.04
N LEU A 365 15.40 9.67 13.33
CA LEU A 365 15.32 11.13 13.48
C LEU A 365 16.11 11.64 14.68
N GLN A 366 16.08 10.90 15.80
CA GLN A 366 16.80 11.29 17.03
C GLN A 366 18.32 11.22 16.86
N ALA A 367 18.81 10.29 16.03
CA ALA A 367 20.23 10.13 15.73
C ALA A 367 20.80 11.23 14.80
N VAL A 368 19.93 12.02 14.14
CA VAL A 368 20.36 13.09 13.26
C VAL A 368 20.99 14.24 14.07
N PRO A 369 22.14 14.79 13.66
CA PRO A 369 22.70 16.00 14.29
C PRO A 369 21.70 17.17 14.33
N LEU A 370 21.90 18.09 15.26
CA LEU A 370 21.04 19.28 15.39
C LEU A 370 21.03 20.06 14.06
N ASP A 371 19.85 20.53 13.66
CA ASP A 371 19.62 21.24 12.40
C ASP A 371 20.09 20.48 11.13
N GLY A 372 20.22 19.15 11.22
CA GLY A 372 20.70 18.31 10.11
C GLY A 372 19.68 18.18 8.98
N ILE A 373 20.16 17.68 7.84
CA ILE A 373 19.36 17.35 6.67
C ILE A 373 19.29 15.83 6.55
N VAL A 374 18.08 15.29 6.38
CA VAL A 374 17.85 13.86 6.11
C VAL A 374 17.26 13.67 4.73
N ILE A 375 17.91 12.85 3.91
CA ILE A 375 17.45 12.51 2.55
C ILE A 375 16.99 11.05 2.55
N VAL A 376 15.70 10.82 2.35
CA VAL A 376 15.08 9.49 2.32
C VAL A 376 14.24 9.31 1.06
N ALA A 377 14.15 8.10 0.56
CA ALA A 377 13.45 7.78 -0.69
C ALA A 377 12.29 6.79 -0.51
N HIS A 378 12.39 5.85 0.44
CA HIS A 378 11.38 4.82 0.62
C HIS A 378 10.28 5.24 1.57
N ASP A 379 9.05 4.82 1.28
CA ASP A 379 7.84 5.21 2.01
C ASP A 379 7.87 4.79 3.49
N HIS A 380 8.58 3.71 3.83
CA HIS A 380 8.76 3.29 5.23
C HIS A 380 9.59 4.26 6.08
N TRP A 381 10.34 5.18 5.47
CA TRP A 381 11.00 6.31 6.11
C TRP A 381 10.22 7.61 5.95
N VAL A 382 9.80 7.91 4.72
CA VAL A 382 9.19 9.20 4.36
C VAL A 382 7.93 9.48 5.16
N ALA A 383 6.96 8.59 5.09
CA ALA A 383 5.64 8.84 5.67
C ALA A 383 5.66 8.85 7.21
N PRO A 384 6.32 7.89 7.91
CA PRO A 384 6.44 7.94 9.36
C PRO A 384 7.24 9.14 9.86
N MET A 385 8.35 9.49 9.21
CA MET A 385 9.15 10.67 9.60
C MET A 385 8.36 11.97 9.45
N LEU A 386 7.61 12.13 8.34
CA LEU A 386 6.71 13.27 8.16
C LEU A 386 5.67 13.34 9.28
N TYR A 387 5.00 12.22 9.58
CA TYR A 387 4.01 12.16 10.64
C TYR A 387 4.61 12.53 12.00
N LEU A 388 5.76 11.95 12.35
CA LEU A 388 6.46 12.23 13.60
C LEU A 388 6.85 13.71 13.74
N GLN A 389 7.37 14.33 12.68
CA GLN A 389 7.73 15.74 12.71
C GLN A 389 6.51 16.65 12.80
N GLU A 390 5.54 16.41 11.91
CA GLU A 390 4.39 17.30 11.77
C GLU A 390 3.40 17.18 12.94
N ARG A 391 3.18 15.97 13.43
CA ARG A 391 2.14 15.72 14.42
C ARG A 391 2.69 15.50 15.83
N ARG A 392 3.77 14.74 15.96
CA ARG A 392 4.37 14.41 17.25
C ARG A 392 5.49 15.38 17.67
N ARG A 393 5.85 16.32 16.80
CA ARG A 393 6.92 17.32 17.01
C ARG A 393 8.28 16.70 17.37
N VAL A 394 8.55 15.50 16.83
CA VAL A 394 9.83 14.84 16.99
C VAL A 394 10.85 15.48 16.05
N ARG A 395 11.91 16.05 16.60
CA ARG A 395 13.01 16.70 15.85
C ARG A 395 12.51 17.64 14.74
N PRO A 396 11.71 18.67 15.05
CA PRO A 396 11.22 19.63 14.07
C PRO A 396 12.35 20.53 13.50
N ASP A 397 13.54 20.51 14.12
CA ASP A 397 14.77 21.16 13.65
C ASP A 397 15.36 20.45 12.42
N VAL A 398 15.14 19.15 12.27
CA VAL A 398 15.69 18.35 11.18
C VAL A 398 14.96 18.63 9.87
N VAL A 399 15.73 18.96 8.84
CA VAL A 399 15.22 19.18 7.47
C VAL A 399 14.99 17.83 6.80
N LEU A 400 13.75 17.37 6.74
CA LEU A 400 13.39 16.15 6.06
C LEU A 400 13.19 16.41 4.55
N LEU A 401 14.00 15.79 3.71
CA LEU A 401 13.94 15.88 2.26
C LEU A 401 13.60 14.53 1.64
N PRO A 402 12.31 14.22 1.45
CA PRO A 402 11.90 13.06 0.65
C PRO A 402 12.40 13.21 -0.78
N TYR A 403 13.25 12.30 -1.21
CA TYR A 403 13.90 12.38 -2.51
C TYR A 403 12.91 12.39 -3.68
N GLY A 404 11.82 11.62 -3.58
CA GLY A 404 10.73 11.65 -4.57
C GLY A 404 10.12 13.04 -4.72
N LEU A 405 9.86 13.73 -3.60
CA LEU A 405 9.24 15.06 -3.56
C LEU A 405 10.20 16.19 -3.95
N ALA A 406 11.51 15.93 -3.95
CA ALA A 406 12.51 16.90 -4.41
C ALA A 406 12.36 17.28 -5.90
N ALA A 407 11.60 16.52 -6.69
CA ALA A 407 11.19 16.91 -8.03
C ALA A 407 10.16 18.04 -8.03
N SER A 408 9.37 18.19 -6.98
CA SER A 408 8.16 19.02 -6.93
C SER A 408 8.40 20.37 -6.26
N GLY A 409 8.11 21.45 -6.98
CA GLY A 409 8.34 22.82 -6.46
C GLY A 409 7.50 23.16 -5.22
N TRP A 410 6.30 22.59 -5.10
CA TRP A 410 5.43 22.81 -3.96
C TRP A 410 6.05 22.33 -2.63
N TYR A 411 6.79 21.20 -2.67
CA TYR A 411 7.44 20.69 -1.48
C TYR A 411 8.60 21.57 -1.02
N TRP A 412 9.38 22.12 -1.95
CA TRP A 412 10.42 23.09 -1.62
C TRP A 412 9.84 24.35 -0.95
N ASN A 413 8.72 24.85 -1.47
CA ASN A 413 8.03 25.98 -0.85
C ASN A 413 7.55 25.65 0.58
N LEU A 414 7.09 24.44 0.82
CA LEU A 414 6.74 23.97 2.16
C LEU A 414 7.98 23.89 3.06
N LEU A 415 9.06 23.30 2.56
CA LEU A 415 10.32 23.14 3.28
C LEU A 415 10.90 24.47 3.72
N TYR A 416 10.98 25.46 2.82
CA TYR A 416 11.52 26.79 3.15
C TYR A 416 10.64 27.58 4.13
N ARG A 417 9.36 27.33 4.16
CA ARG A 417 8.49 27.94 5.18
C ARG A 417 8.72 27.34 6.56
N ARG A 418 8.99 26.04 6.63
CA ARG A 418 9.28 25.34 7.89
C ARG A 418 10.66 25.65 8.45
N HIS A 419 11.60 25.86 7.56
CA HIS A 419 12.99 26.14 7.87
C HIS A 419 13.42 27.45 7.16
N PRO A 420 13.02 28.61 7.69
CA PRO A 420 13.26 29.90 7.03
C PRO A 420 14.74 30.32 7.01
N ASP A 421 15.58 29.66 7.76
CA ASP A 421 17.02 29.82 7.83
C ASP A 421 17.78 29.10 6.70
N LEU A 422 17.09 28.22 5.91
CA LEU A 422 17.69 27.57 4.76
C LEU A 422 18.01 28.57 3.64
N GLN A 423 19.17 28.37 3.02
CA GLN A 423 19.51 29.10 1.81
C GLN A 423 18.67 28.64 0.62
N LEU A 424 18.00 29.59 -0.03
CA LEU A 424 17.15 29.35 -1.17
C LEU A 424 17.94 28.90 -2.40
N ILE A 425 17.36 27.99 -3.18
CA ILE A 425 17.89 27.58 -4.48
C ILE A 425 16.93 27.95 -5.61
N GLU A 426 17.49 28.15 -6.79
CA GLU A 426 16.67 28.34 -7.99
C GLU A 426 16.01 27.02 -8.42
N LEU A 427 14.70 26.91 -8.21
CA LEU A 427 13.93 25.69 -8.50
C LEU A 427 13.74 25.44 -10.00
N ARG A 428 13.83 26.50 -10.84
CA ARG A 428 13.67 26.40 -12.30
C ARG A 428 14.98 26.12 -13.03
N ALA A 429 16.11 26.15 -12.33
CA ALA A 429 17.39 25.85 -12.95
C ALA A 429 17.43 24.42 -13.54
N PRO A 430 18.07 24.23 -14.70
CA PRO A 430 18.11 22.95 -15.40
C PRO A 430 18.82 21.85 -14.58
N GLY A 431 18.59 20.58 -14.95
CA GLY A 431 19.28 19.44 -14.40
C GLY A 431 18.45 18.52 -13.49
N GLY A 432 17.13 18.68 -13.47
CA GLY A 432 16.22 17.74 -12.82
C GLY A 432 16.36 17.66 -11.28
N ARG A 433 15.83 16.61 -10.71
CA ARG A 433 15.77 16.33 -9.27
C ARG A 433 17.14 16.28 -8.62
N ASP A 434 18.06 15.49 -9.15
CA ASP A 434 19.39 15.27 -8.56
C ASP A 434 20.21 16.56 -8.52
N ALA A 435 20.21 17.32 -9.62
CA ALA A 435 20.88 18.60 -9.67
C ALA A 435 20.29 19.60 -8.67
N ARG A 436 18.99 19.55 -8.43
CA ARG A 436 18.30 20.39 -7.45
C ARG A 436 18.73 20.02 -6.02
N VAL A 437 18.75 18.74 -5.68
CA VAL A 437 19.24 18.26 -4.38
C VAL A 437 20.71 18.67 -4.17
N ARG A 438 21.58 18.44 -5.17
CA ARG A 438 22.99 18.85 -5.08
C ARG A 438 23.17 20.36 -4.90
N ARG A 439 22.36 21.21 -5.58
CA ARG A 439 22.39 22.66 -5.38
C ARG A 439 21.99 23.04 -3.96
N PHE A 440 20.93 22.41 -3.45
CA PHE A 440 20.46 22.65 -2.09
C PHE A 440 21.52 22.31 -1.03
N LEU A 441 22.17 21.16 -1.15
CA LEU A 441 23.25 20.78 -0.22
C LEU A 441 24.44 21.72 -0.29
N ARG A 442 24.80 22.19 -1.50
CA ARG A 442 25.89 23.17 -1.67
C ARG A 442 25.54 24.56 -1.12
N ALA A 443 24.27 24.93 -1.13
CA ALA A 443 23.80 26.18 -0.56
C ALA A 443 23.78 26.14 0.98
N ASN A 444 23.71 24.96 1.60
CA ASN A 444 23.63 24.78 3.05
C ASN A 444 24.78 23.88 3.58
N PRO A 445 26.05 24.25 3.36
CA PRO A 445 27.22 23.38 3.61
C PRO A 445 27.51 23.18 5.11
N GLU A 446 26.98 24.03 5.97
CA GLU A 446 27.18 23.97 7.43
C GLU A 446 26.32 22.90 8.09
N ARG A 447 25.27 22.43 7.40
CA ARG A 447 24.37 21.41 7.94
C ARG A 447 24.92 20.01 7.75
N ALA A 448 24.87 19.22 8.80
CA ALA A 448 25.15 17.79 8.70
C ALA A 448 24.10 17.13 7.80
N VAL A 449 24.55 16.23 6.93
CA VAL A 449 23.64 15.54 6.00
C VAL A 449 23.67 14.05 6.30
N GLN A 450 22.50 13.45 6.45
CA GLN A 450 22.33 12.01 6.48
C GLN A 450 21.46 11.55 5.30
N ILE A 451 21.77 10.37 4.78
CA ILE A 451 21.10 9.81 3.61
C ILE A 451 20.73 8.35 3.86
N GLU A 452 19.63 7.92 3.29
CA GLU A 452 19.05 6.61 3.54
C GLU A 452 20.00 5.46 3.14
N ARG A 453 20.62 5.52 1.97
CA ARG A 453 21.41 4.38 1.40
C ARG A 453 22.52 4.85 0.47
N VAL A 454 23.52 3.94 0.33
CA VAL A 454 24.66 4.14 -0.57
C VAL A 454 24.23 4.38 -2.02
N ALA A 455 23.26 3.61 -2.53
CA ALA A 455 22.82 3.76 -3.93
C ALA A 455 22.31 5.17 -4.23
N LEU A 456 21.51 5.76 -3.32
CA LEU A 456 21.03 7.12 -3.46
C LEU A 456 22.17 8.14 -3.34
N ALA A 457 23.09 7.92 -2.42
CA ALA A 457 24.25 8.77 -2.26
C ALA A 457 25.16 8.76 -3.51
N THR A 458 25.41 7.58 -4.07
CA THR A 458 26.19 7.41 -5.31
C THR A 458 25.54 8.13 -6.47
N GLN A 459 24.22 8.02 -6.62
CA GLN A 459 23.45 8.74 -7.64
C GLN A 459 23.60 10.27 -7.49
N LEU A 460 23.64 10.76 -6.26
CA LEU A 460 23.85 12.17 -5.95
C LEU A 460 25.33 12.59 -5.99
N GLY A 461 26.28 11.66 -6.15
CA GLY A 461 27.72 11.91 -6.11
C GLY A 461 28.20 12.34 -4.71
N LEU A 462 27.58 11.80 -3.65
CA LEU A 462 27.87 12.12 -2.26
C LEU A 462 28.72 11.01 -1.62
N PRO A 463 29.87 11.34 -1.00
CA PRO A 463 30.63 10.38 -0.19
C PRO A 463 29.88 10.10 1.11
N THR A 464 29.86 8.84 1.54
CA THR A 464 29.15 8.42 2.74
C THR A 464 30.02 7.65 3.72
N CYS A 465 29.67 7.76 4.98
CA CYS A 465 30.20 7.00 6.09
C CYS A 465 29.08 6.31 6.86
N PRO A 466 29.29 5.10 7.41
CA PRO A 466 28.32 4.45 8.25
C PRO A 466 27.94 5.31 9.47
N SER A 467 26.66 5.33 9.81
CA SER A 467 26.10 5.87 11.04
C SER A 467 25.09 4.87 11.60
N GLU A 468 24.28 5.18 12.62
CA GLU A 468 23.41 4.19 13.29
C GLU A 468 22.31 3.65 12.36
N TRP A 469 21.40 4.49 11.90
CA TRP A 469 20.27 4.09 11.05
C TRP A 469 20.41 4.55 9.59
N LEU A 470 21.04 5.69 9.40
CA LEU A 470 21.26 6.34 8.11
C LEU A 470 22.77 6.41 7.83
N LEU A 471 23.16 6.97 6.71
CA LEU A 471 24.56 7.19 6.35
C LEU A 471 24.89 8.66 6.49
N ASP A 472 25.99 8.99 7.16
CA ASP A 472 26.52 10.34 7.18
C ASP A 472 27.15 10.70 5.83
N VAL A 473 26.80 11.83 5.28
CA VAL A 473 27.45 12.38 4.08
C VAL A 473 28.73 13.11 4.49
N ARG A 474 29.88 12.43 4.35
CA ARG A 474 31.21 12.96 4.72
C ARG A 474 32.28 12.42 3.79
N SER A 475 33.30 13.24 3.51
CA SER A 475 34.45 12.83 2.70
C SER A 475 35.46 11.96 3.47
N ARG A 476 35.40 11.95 4.79
CA ARG A 476 36.28 11.14 5.66
C ARG A 476 35.49 10.57 6.81
N CYS A 477 35.48 9.25 6.92
CA CYS A 477 34.86 8.55 8.04
C CYS A 477 35.69 8.71 9.31
N ARG A 478 35.03 8.92 10.44
CA ARG A 478 35.72 8.91 11.73
C ARG A 478 36.22 7.51 12.04
N PRO A 479 37.50 7.33 12.44
CA PRO A 479 38.06 6.01 12.77
C PRO A 479 37.41 5.33 13.97
N SER A 480 36.60 6.08 14.76
CA SER A 480 36.19 5.72 16.11
C SER A 480 34.79 5.08 16.22
N LEU A 481 34.14 4.77 15.12
CA LEU A 481 32.93 3.93 15.21
C LEU A 481 33.41 2.48 15.28
N ASP A 482 33.45 1.90 16.46
CA ASP A 482 33.71 0.50 16.67
C ASP A 482 32.69 -0.34 15.89
N GLU A 483 33.16 -1.19 15.01
CA GLU A 483 32.32 -2.09 14.19
C GLU A 483 31.29 -2.88 15.00
N PRO A 484 31.65 -3.40 16.21
CA PRO A 484 30.68 -4.04 17.07
C PRO A 484 29.54 -3.13 17.54
N ALA A 485 29.81 -1.84 17.78
CA ALA A 485 28.79 -0.90 18.25
C ALA A 485 27.72 -0.60 17.19
N LEU A 486 28.09 -0.50 15.90
CA LEU A 486 27.15 -0.29 14.80
C LEU A 486 26.24 -1.51 14.55
N ALA A 487 26.82 -2.72 14.66
CA ALA A 487 26.06 -3.96 14.52
C ALA A 487 25.22 -4.26 15.75
N LEU A 488 25.72 -3.93 16.96
CA LEU A 488 25.04 -4.14 18.24
C LEU A 488 23.93 -3.13 18.47
N SER A 489 24.09 -1.85 18.08
CA SER A 489 23.01 -0.86 18.25
C SER A 489 21.81 -1.21 17.39
N ALA A 490 22.01 -1.61 16.12
CA ALA A 490 20.92 -2.07 15.28
C ALA A 490 20.28 -3.37 15.82
N ALA A 491 21.09 -4.35 16.26
CA ALA A 491 20.58 -5.62 16.81
C ALA A 491 19.87 -5.42 18.16
N ALA A 492 20.36 -4.54 19.03
CA ALA A 492 19.73 -4.23 20.30
C ALA A 492 18.41 -3.48 20.10
N ALA A 493 18.38 -2.46 19.26
CA ALA A 493 17.17 -1.74 18.90
C ALA A 493 16.12 -2.68 18.28
N LEU A 494 16.54 -3.58 17.39
CA LEU A 494 15.66 -4.60 16.80
C LEU A 494 15.15 -5.61 17.84
N ALA A 495 15.93 -5.96 18.85
CA ALA A 495 15.50 -6.83 19.94
C ALA A 495 14.50 -6.12 20.87
N GLU A 496 14.68 -4.84 21.15
CA GLU A 496 13.78 -4.01 21.97
C GLU A 496 12.44 -3.72 21.25
N LEU A 497 12.46 -3.58 19.93
CA LEU A 497 11.26 -3.31 19.11
C LEU A 497 10.29 -4.50 19.00
N GLY A 498 10.62 -5.64 19.60
CA GLY A 498 9.71 -6.79 19.70
C GLY A 498 9.51 -7.54 18.39
N ARG A 499 10.27 -8.61 18.20
CA ARG A 499 10.02 -9.60 17.16
C ARG A 499 8.75 -10.38 17.46
N GLY A 500 8.02 -10.82 16.47
CA GLY A 500 6.91 -11.74 16.65
C GLY A 500 5.73 -11.53 15.70
N SER A 501 5.77 -10.50 14.86
CA SER A 501 4.84 -10.43 13.75
C SER A 501 5.60 -10.57 12.42
N PRO A 502 5.09 -11.37 11.48
CA PRO A 502 5.71 -11.53 10.18
C PRO A 502 5.87 -10.21 9.41
N GLY A 503 5.01 -9.22 9.67
CA GLY A 503 5.15 -7.87 9.09
C GLY A 503 6.34 -7.11 9.65
N THR A 504 6.52 -7.13 10.96
CA THR A 504 7.69 -6.56 11.64
C THR A 504 8.96 -7.31 11.22
N ASP A 505 8.95 -8.65 11.23
CA ASP A 505 10.09 -9.46 10.82
C ASP A 505 10.49 -9.17 9.37
N GLY A 506 9.52 -8.99 8.48
CA GLY A 506 9.79 -8.61 7.10
C GLY A 506 10.38 -7.20 6.95
N LEU A 507 9.93 -6.22 7.74
CA LEU A 507 10.54 -4.88 7.76
C LEU A 507 11.94 -4.89 8.37
N ILE A 508 12.14 -5.66 9.43
CA ILE A 508 13.47 -5.87 10.03
C ILE A 508 14.41 -6.47 8.99
N ALA A 509 13.99 -7.52 8.29
CA ALA A 509 14.79 -8.15 7.24
C ALA A 509 15.14 -7.15 6.11
N LEU A 510 14.19 -6.31 5.69
CA LEU A 510 14.43 -5.28 4.67
C LEU A 510 15.45 -4.23 5.13
N VAL A 511 15.26 -3.68 6.31
CA VAL A 511 16.14 -2.64 6.86
C VAL A 511 17.56 -3.20 7.07
N THR A 512 17.68 -4.40 7.62
CA THR A 512 18.98 -5.05 7.83
C THR A 512 19.64 -5.48 6.52
N LEU A 513 18.86 -5.85 5.50
CA LEU A 513 19.38 -6.13 4.15
C LEU A 513 20.02 -4.87 3.55
N HIS A 514 19.31 -3.75 3.57
CA HIS A 514 19.84 -2.48 3.07
C HIS A 514 21.07 -2.03 3.89
N ARG A 515 20.97 -2.13 5.20
CA ARG A 515 22.07 -1.74 6.09
C ARG A 515 23.30 -2.64 5.91
N GLY A 516 23.11 -3.95 5.79
CA GLY A 516 24.19 -4.90 5.51
C GLY A 516 24.88 -4.61 4.18
N HIS A 517 24.11 -4.31 3.14
CA HIS A 517 24.65 -3.87 1.86
C HIS A 517 25.48 -2.59 1.98
N ASP A 518 24.97 -1.60 2.70
CA ASP A 518 25.67 -0.32 2.88
C ASP A 518 26.98 -0.49 3.66
N LEU A 519 26.99 -1.29 4.72
CA LEU A 519 28.19 -1.61 5.49
C LEU A 519 29.23 -2.35 4.64
N TYR A 520 28.79 -3.31 3.83
CA TYR A 520 29.69 -4.02 2.91
C TYR A 520 30.27 -3.08 1.85
N SER A 521 29.45 -2.20 1.28
CA SER A 521 29.88 -1.18 0.32
C SER A 521 30.92 -0.22 0.89
N GLN A 522 30.89 -0.01 2.21
CA GLN A 522 31.87 0.79 2.96
C GLN A 522 33.12 0.01 3.37
N GLY A 523 33.24 -1.25 2.97
CA GLY A 523 34.37 -2.12 3.30
C GLY A 523 34.32 -2.72 4.70
N LEU A 524 33.15 -2.92 5.28
CA LEU A 524 32.91 -3.47 6.63
C LEU A 524 32.20 -4.83 6.58
N PRO A 525 32.82 -5.91 6.02
CA PRO A 525 32.14 -7.16 5.74
C PRO A 525 31.64 -7.89 6.99
N ARG A 526 32.40 -7.86 8.10
CA ARG A 526 32.00 -8.50 9.35
C ARG A 526 30.75 -7.84 9.96
N ALA A 527 30.72 -6.51 10.03
CA ALA A 527 29.57 -5.75 10.49
C ALA A 527 28.36 -5.94 9.56
N ALA A 528 28.61 -6.04 8.25
CA ALA A 528 27.56 -6.31 7.26
C ALA A 528 26.88 -7.66 7.52
N ILE A 529 27.65 -8.75 7.65
CA ILE A 529 27.11 -10.08 7.93
C ILE A 529 26.37 -10.09 9.28
N SER A 530 26.96 -9.51 10.32
CA SER A 530 26.31 -9.43 11.64
C SER A 530 24.95 -8.71 11.56
N THR A 531 24.86 -7.62 10.80
CA THR A 531 23.61 -6.89 10.59
C THR A 531 22.59 -7.70 9.80
N LEU A 532 23.03 -8.41 8.76
CA LEU A 532 22.16 -9.30 7.98
C LEU A 532 21.59 -10.43 8.84
N LEU A 533 22.42 -11.05 9.68
CA LEU A 533 21.97 -12.09 10.61
C LEU A 533 20.97 -11.56 11.64
N ALA A 534 21.12 -10.32 12.10
CA ALA A 534 20.14 -9.69 12.98
C ALA A 534 18.76 -9.56 12.33
N GLY A 535 18.67 -9.53 10.99
CA GLY A 535 17.44 -9.55 10.22
C GLY A 535 16.76 -10.92 10.10
N VAL A 536 17.42 -11.98 10.53
CA VAL A 536 16.91 -13.35 10.43
C VAL A 536 16.25 -13.76 11.75
N PRO A 537 15.01 -14.31 11.76
CA PRO A 537 14.45 -14.93 12.96
C PRO A 537 15.40 -16.04 13.49
N PRO A 538 15.38 -16.31 14.80
CA PRO A 538 16.18 -17.41 15.34
C PRO A 538 15.84 -18.74 14.66
N VAL A 539 16.83 -19.34 13.99
CA VAL A 539 16.73 -20.68 13.40
C VAL A 539 17.82 -21.57 13.95
N ASP A 540 17.59 -22.88 13.98
CA ASP A 540 18.54 -23.85 14.46
C ASP A 540 19.86 -23.76 13.65
N GLY A 541 20.98 -23.66 14.38
CA GLY A 541 22.30 -23.53 13.76
C GLY A 541 22.85 -22.11 13.66
N MET A 542 22.03 -21.06 13.75
CA MET A 542 22.53 -19.68 13.74
C MET A 542 23.48 -19.35 14.90
N GLN A 543 23.26 -19.93 16.05
CA GLN A 543 24.09 -19.74 17.26
C GLN A 543 25.54 -20.25 17.09
N ASN A 544 25.79 -21.06 16.07
CA ASN A 544 27.11 -21.63 15.78
C ASN A 544 27.87 -20.86 14.70
N ILE A 545 27.34 -19.72 14.23
CA ILE A 545 28.00 -18.91 13.22
C ILE A 545 29.16 -18.13 13.83
N ASP A 546 30.37 -18.47 13.41
CA ASP A 546 31.59 -17.76 13.81
C ASP A 546 32.03 -16.79 12.70
N LEU A 547 32.08 -15.51 13.03
CA LEU A 547 32.51 -14.44 12.14
C LEU A 547 34.00 -14.09 12.30
N SER A 548 34.74 -14.83 13.12
CA SER A 548 36.17 -14.52 13.39
C SER A 548 37.06 -14.53 12.15
N GLU A 549 36.76 -15.40 11.18
CA GLU A 549 37.49 -15.51 9.90
C GLU A 549 37.22 -14.34 8.94
N ILE A 550 36.11 -13.60 9.14
CA ILE A 550 35.77 -12.49 8.25
C ILE A 550 36.63 -11.27 8.63
N PRO A 551 37.29 -10.64 7.68
CA PRO A 551 38.07 -9.43 7.96
C PRO A 551 37.15 -8.32 8.47
N LYS A 552 37.63 -7.54 9.43
CA LYS A 552 36.88 -6.39 9.94
C LYS A 552 36.74 -5.31 8.87
N ARG A 553 37.79 -5.10 8.07
CA ARG A 553 37.81 -4.11 6.99
C ARG A 553 38.46 -4.70 5.74
N ILE A 554 37.91 -4.28 4.60
CA ILE A 554 38.45 -4.49 3.26
C ILE A 554 38.45 -3.14 2.52
N GLU A 555 39.05 -3.07 1.36
CA GLU A 555 38.83 -1.91 0.48
C GLU A 555 37.34 -1.83 0.13
N PRO A 556 36.75 -0.59 0.13
CA PRO A 556 35.33 -0.40 -0.25
C PRO A 556 35.08 -1.03 -1.62
N ALA A 557 34.01 -1.82 -1.69
CA ALA A 557 33.66 -2.52 -2.92
C ALA A 557 33.15 -1.51 -3.96
N MET A 558 33.88 -1.32 -5.07
CA MET A 558 33.44 -0.41 -6.15
C MET A 558 32.15 -0.88 -6.81
N HIS A 559 31.88 -2.19 -6.80
CA HIS A 559 30.68 -2.81 -7.33
C HIS A 559 30.18 -3.89 -6.35
N PRO A 560 29.54 -3.50 -5.23
CA PRO A 560 28.97 -4.50 -4.33
C PRO A 560 27.89 -5.30 -5.08
N PRO A 561 27.71 -6.60 -4.75
CA PRO A 561 26.64 -7.39 -5.34
C PRO A 561 25.32 -6.66 -5.22
N PRO A 562 24.50 -6.60 -6.26
CA PRO A 562 23.23 -5.88 -6.22
C PRO A 562 22.31 -6.52 -5.17
N VAL A 563 21.71 -5.70 -4.33
CA VAL A 563 20.62 -6.12 -3.47
C VAL A 563 19.34 -6.13 -4.30
N TYR A 564 18.85 -7.32 -4.56
CA TYR A 564 17.51 -7.48 -5.16
C TYR A 564 16.47 -7.31 -4.06
N ALA A 565 16.33 -6.09 -3.55
CA ALA A 565 15.18 -5.74 -2.72
C ALA A 565 14.09 -5.20 -3.65
N PRO A 566 12.91 -5.79 -3.65
CA PRO A 566 11.77 -5.22 -4.35
C PRO A 566 11.50 -3.82 -3.81
N HIS A 567 11.04 -2.92 -4.67
CA HIS A 567 10.94 -1.49 -4.37
C HIS A 567 10.03 -1.15 -3.17
N VAL A 568 9.29 -2.08 -2.62
CA VAL A 568 8.34 -1.84 -1.51
C VAL A 568 7.99 -3.14 -0.76
N ALA A 569 8.81 -4.16 -0.79
CA ALA A 569 8.50 -5.44 -0.17
C ALA A 569 8.95 -5.51 1.29
N LEU A 570 8.27 -6.32 2.04
CA LEU A 570 8.83 -6.88 3.27
C LEU A 570 10.08 -7.69 2.89
N GLY A 571 11.18 -7.50 3.60
CA GLY A 571 12.39 -8.27 3.40
C GLY A 571 12.16 -9.74 3.75
N ASP A 572 13.00 -10.59 3.19
CA ASP A 572 12.98 -12.02 3.43
C ASP A 572 14.25 -12.42 4.17
N ALA A 573 14.11 -13.15 5.26
CA ALA A 573 15.22 -13.69 6.04
C ALA A 573 16.17 -14.56 5.19
N ALA A 574 15.63 -15.31 4.22
CA ALA A 574 16.41 -16.08 3.28
C ALA A 574 17.31 -15.19 2.39
N GLN A 575 16.83 -14.01 1.98
CA GLN A 575 17.63 -13.04 1.24
C GLN A 575 18.79 -12.50 2.06
N ASN A 576 18.56 -12.22 3.35
CA ASN A 576 19.63 -11.79 4.26
C ASN A 576 20.74 -12.84 4.38
N LEU A 577 20.36 -14.10 4.58
CA LEU A 577 21.31 -15.21 4.65
C LEU A 577 22.04 -15.43 3.32
N HIS A 578 21.33 -15.36 2.22
CA HIS A 578 21.91 -15.46 0.89
C HIS A 578 22.92 -14.34 0.63
N TYR A 579 22.57 -13.10 0.96
CA TYR A 579 23.48 -11.97 0.81
C TYR A 579 24.69 -12.09 1.73
N ALA A 580 24.52 -12.54 2.97
CA ALA A 580 25.60 -12.83 3.90
C ALA A 580 26.53 -13.93 3.36
N SER A 581 25.99 -14.96 2.70
CA SER A 581 26.81 -16.02 2.07
C SER A 581 27.65 -15.48 0.91
N ILE A 582 27.11 -14.54 0.10
CA ILE A 582 27.87 -13.87 -0.95
C ILE A 582 29.04 -13.07 -0.35
N ILE A 583 28.80 -12.33 0.73
CA ILE A 583 29.87 -11.59 1.41
C ILE A 583 30.94 -12.56 1.96
N ALA A 584 30.53 -13.64 2.61
CA ALA A 584 31.45 -14.66 3.12
C ALA A 584 32.34 -15.26 1.99
N ARG A 585 31.74 -15.59 0.85
CA ARG A 585 32.45 -16.06 -0.35
C ARG A 585 33.45 -15.04 -0.87
N THR A 586 33.03 -13.78 -1.02
CA THR A 586 33.91 -12.72 -1.55
C THR A 586 35.02 -12.34 -0.61
N THR A 587 34.91 -12.62 0.68
CA THR A 587 35.95 -12.43 1.70
C THR A 587 36.81 -13.67 1.95
N GLY A 588 36.55 -14.77 1.22
CA GLY A 588 37.38 -15.98 1.23
C GLY A 588 37.02 -17.04 2.27
N SER A 589 35.89 -16.87 3.02
CA SER A 589 35.45 -17.86 4.01
C SER A 589 34.46 -18.87 3.42
N ALA A 590 35.01 -19.94 2.80
CA ALA A 590 34.23 -21.01 2.17
C ALA A 590 33.41 -21.85 3.16
N LEU A 591 33.80 -21.93 4.43
CA LEU A 591 33.05 -22.64 5.46
C LEU A 591 31.80 -21.87 5.83
N LEU A 592 31.94 -20.58 6.12
CA LEU A 592 30.85 -19.70 6.47
C LEU A 592 29.85 -19.54 5.31
N GLU A 593 30.35 -19.42 4.07
CA GLU A 593 29.50 -19.40 2.86
C GLU A 593 28.56 -20.61 2.83
N ARG A 594 29.10 -21.82 3.02
CA ARG A 594 28.30 -23.06 3.02
C ARG A 594 27.31 -23.11 4.15
N GLN A 595 27.69 -22.69 5.36
CA GLN A 595 26.76 -22.63 6.50
C GLN A 595 25.58 -21.66 6.22
N LEU A 596 25.87 -20.46 5.75
CA LEU A 596 24.86 -19.44 5.46
C LEU A 596 23.97 -19.85 4.28
N SER A 597 24.52 -20.46 3.22
CA SER A 597 23.74 -20.98 2.11
C SER A 597 22.81 -22.11 2.54
N SER A 598 23.30 -23.04 3.37
CA SER A 598 22.46 -24.13 3.89
C SER A 598 21.30 -23.61 4.76
N LEU A 599 21.51 -22.57 5.56
CA LEU A 599 20.46 -21.93 6.36
C LEU A 599 19.48 -21.17 5.46
N SER A 600 19.96 -20.51 4.41
CA SER A 600 19.11 -19.84 3.42
C SER A 600 18.18 -20.83 2.71
N ASP A 601 18.73 -21.96 2.25
CA ASP A 601 17.96 -23.01 1.58
C ASP A 601 16.91 -23.65 2.50
N ALA A 602 17.21 -23.76 3.80
CA ALA A 602 16.28 -24.29 4.80
C ALA A 602 15.08 -23.36 5.06
N LEU A 603 15.24 -22.04 4.88
CA LEU A 603 14.15 -21.06 5.00
C LEU A 603 13.27 -20.96 3.74
N GLY A 604 13.74 -21.53 2.64
CA GLY A 604 13.01 -21.53 1.36
C GLY A 604 13.86 -21.02 0.19
N PRO A 605 13.40 -21.25 -1.04
CA PRO A 605 14.11 -20.75 -2.20
C PRO A 605 14.12 -19.23 -2.18
N VAL A 606 15.30 -18.65 -2.30
CA VAL A 606 15.43 -17.23 -2.64
C VAL A 606 14.91 -17.09 -4.06
N GLU A 607 13.62 -16.88 -4.21
CA GLU A 607 13.10 -16.48 -5.50
C GLU A 607 13.80 -15.18 -5.89
N PRO A 608 14.37 -15.09 -7.10
CA PRO A 608 14.74 -13.81 -7.68
C PRO A 608 13.42 -13.06 -7.89
N LYS A 609 12.95 -12.40 -6.84
CA LYS A 609 11.77 -11.55 -6.90
C LYS A 609 12.16 -10.39 -7.81
N PHE A 610 11.93 -10.59 -9.09
CA PHE A 610 12.15 -9.68 -10.23
C PHE A 610 13.60 -9.59 -10.73
N ALA A 611 13.80 -10.17 -11.92
CA ALA A 611 14.88 -9.78 -12.80
C ALA A 611 14.88 -8.24 -12.91
N THR A 612 16.04 -7.64 -12.74
CA THR A 612 16.30 -6.22 -12.98
C THR A 612 15.53 -5.73 -14.19
N ILE A 613 14.52 -4.90 -13.96
CA ILE A 613 14.20 -3.90 -14.97
C ILE A 613 15.41 -2.97 -14.91
N PRO A 614 16.20 -2.87 -15.98
CA PRO A 614 17.23 -1.85 -16.04
C PRO A 614 16.47 -0.53 -15.98
N VAL A 615 16.51 0.13 -14.83
CA VAL A 615 16.02 1.50 -14.72
C VAL A 615 16.98 2.28 -15.57
N SER A 616 16.50 2.65 -16.77
CA SER A 616 17.25 3.57 -17.60
C SER A 616 17.57 4.79 -16.75
N PRO A 617 18.82 5.23 -16.69
CA PRO A 617 19.21 6.42 -15.93
C PRO A 617 18.40 7.67 -16.31
N ASP A 618 17.73 7.65 -17.43
CA ASP A 618 16.95 8.76 -17.98
C ASP A 618 15.49 8.80 -17.49
N ASN A 619 15.03 7.77 -16.78
CA ASN A 619 13.63 7.64 -16.31
C ASN A 619 13.47 7.70 -14.77
N LEU A 620 14.51 8.08 -14.03
CA LEU A 620 14.45 8.34 -12.58
C LEU A 620 14.47 9.83 -12.25
#